data_3ab6f4e16e5550b7ea0ac9aba3d50d9c
#
_entry.id   3ab6f4e16e5550b7ea0ac9aba3d50d9c
#
_cell.length_a   1.000
_cell.length_b   1.000
_cell.length_c   1.000
_cell.angle_alpha   90.00
_cell.angle_beta   90.00
_cell.angle_gamma   90.00
#
_symmetry.space_group_name_H-M   'P 1'
#
loop_
_entity.id
_entity.type
_entity.pdbx_description
1 polymer ?
#
loop_
_entity_poly.entity_id
_entity_poly.type
_entity_poly.pdbx_seq_one_letter_code
_entity_poly.pdbx_strand_id
1 'polypeptide(L)'
;MPEPGKLIIKAAKSGDVATLKSLLATDPSLIDAHDTDGSTPLHCAVWKGHEKVVEFLVKSGADVNAVNQNGHWGTTPLHAAAHANQAKIAQLLLNNGADSKAKDLEGRTPMFHTTFHKAKAVAKLLEQLED
;
A
#
# COMPACT_ATOMS: atom_id res chain seq x y z
N MET A 1 2.25 -6.10 -27.28
CA MET A 1 3.11 -5.60 -26.17
C MET A 1 2.32 -5.52 -24.88
N PRO A 2 2.89 -5.95 -23.77
CA PRO A 2 2.20 -5.78 -22.49
C PRO A 2 2.02 -4.29 -22.18
N GLU A 3 0.89 -3.94 -21.60
CA GLU A 3 0.63 -2.57 -21.22
C GLU A 3 1.54 -2.18 -20.05
N PRO A 4 2.14 -0.96 -20.05
CA PRO A 4 3.00 -0.52 -18.96
C PRO A 4 2.31 -0.55 -17.59
N GLY A 5 1.01 -0.25 -17.54
CA GLY A 5 0.25 -0.32 -16.29
C GLY A 5 0.20 -1.72 -15.70
N LYS A 6 0.07 -2.73 -16.55
CA LYS A 6 0.10 -4.13 -16.09
C LYS A 6 1.50 -4.54 -15.66
N LEU A 7 2.52 -4.04 -16.35
CA LEU A 7 3.90 -4.33 -16.01
C LEU A 7 4.29 -3.76 -14.66
N ILE A 8 3.88 -2.53 -14.35
CA ILE A 8 4.23 -1.92 -13.07
C ILE A 8 3.53 -2.64 -11.91
N ILE A 9 2.29 -3.05 -12.10
CA ILE A 9 1.56 -3.85 -11.08
C ILE A 9 2.29 -5.18 -10.85
N LYS A 10 2.67 -5.86 -11.92
CA LYS A 10 3.41 -7.13 -11.83
C LYS A 10 4.74 -6.94 -11.10
N ALA A 11 5.48 -5.89 -11.44
CA ALA A 11 6.77 -5.59 -10.81
C ALA A 11 6.59 -5.31 -9.31
N ALA A 12 5.55 -4.55 -8.94
CA ALA A 12 5.27 -4.28 -7.53
C ALA A 12 4.94 -5.56 -6.77
N LYS A 13 4.15 -6.45 -7.37
CA LYS A 13 3.79 -7.73 -6.74
C LYS A 13 4.96 -8.69 -6.61
N SER A 14 5.94 -8.61 -7.50
CA SER A 14 7.08 -9.53 -7.51
C SER A 14 8.32 -8.98 -6.79
N GLY A 15 8.27 -7.73 -6.34
CA GLY A 15 9.41 -7.11 -5.66
C GLY A 15 10.50 -6.62 -6.60
N ASP A 16 10.19 -6.39 -7.86
CA ASP A 16 11.16 -6.05 -8.91
C ASP A 16 11.38 -4.53 -8.99
N VAL A 17 12.27 -4.01 -8.13
CA VAL A 17 12.57 -2.58 -8.07
C VAL A 17 13.20 -2.09 -9.38
N ALA A 18 14.04 -2.89 -10.02
CA ALA A 18 14.71 -2.48 -11.25
C ALA A 18 13.70 -2.16 -12.36
N THR A 19 12.71 -3.04 -12.56
CA THR A 19 11.65 -2.80 -13.54
C THR A 19 10.82 -1.57 -13.17
N LEU A 20 10.52 -1.39 -11.88
CA LEU A 20 9.81 -0.19 -11.42
C LEU A 20 10.57 1.09 -11.76
N LYS A 21 11.86 1.10 -11.52
CA LYS A 21 12.70 2.26 -11.85
C LYS A 21 12.66 2.58 -13.33
N SER A 22 12.78 1.56 -14.17
CA SER A 22 12.75 1.74 -15.64
C SER A 22 11.41 2.29 -16.10
N LEU A 23 10.32 1.71 -15.63
CA LEU A 23 8.97 2.12 -16.03
C LEU A 23 8.67 3.55 -15.60
N LEU A 24 8.98 3.89 -14.35
CA LEU A 24 8.69 5.24 -13.83
C LEU A 24 9.61 6.30 -14.43
N ALA A 25 10.82 5.94 -14.86
CA ALA A 25 11.70 6.86 -15.58
C ALA A 25 11.10 7.22 -16.95
N THR A 26 10.41 6.28 -17.59
CA THR A 26 9.78 6.50 -18.89
C THR A 26 8.45 7.26 -18.75
N ASP A 27 7.65 6.88 -17.76
CA ASP A 27 6.33 7.48 -17.53
C ASP A 27 6.04 7.53 -16.03
N PRO A 28 6.33 8.67 -15.38
CA PRO A 28 6.08 8.80 -13.93
C PRO A 28 4.62 8.61 -13.52
N SER A 29 3.66 8.85 -14.43
CA SER A 29 2.25 8.69 -14.12
C SER A 29 1.86 7.25 -13.84
N LEU A 30 2.69 6.28 -14.20
CA LEU A 30 2.44 4.86 -13.93
C LEU A 30 2.38 4.55 -12.43
N ILE A 31 2.88 5.45 -11.58
CA ILE A 31 2.81 5.26 -10.13
C ILE A 31 1.36 5.21 -9.64
N ASP A 32 0.45 5.80 -10.40
CA ASP A 32 -0.99 5.81 -10.08
C ASP A 32 -1.78 4.76 -10.86
N ALA A 33 -1.11 3.86 -11.57
CA ALA A 33 -1.78 2.75 -12.24
C ALA A 33 -2.49 1.88 -11.20
N HIS A 34 -3.48 1.13 -11.64
CA HIS A 34 -4.19 0.24 -10.71
C HIS A 34 -4.58 -1.03 -11.45
N ASP A 35 -4.76 -2.10 -10.67
CA ASP A 35 -5.18 -3.40 -11.20
C ASP A 35 -6.71 -3.44 -11.32
N THR A 36 -7.24 -4.63 -11.62
CA THR A 36 -8.68 -4.82 -11.79
C THR A 36 -9.47 -4.56 -10.50
N ASP A 37 -8.82 -4.65 -9.36
CA ASP A 37 -9.42 -4.37 -8.05
C ASP A 37 -9.28 -2.91 -7.65
N GLY A 38 -8.66 -2.09 -8.49
CA GLY A 38 -8.41 -0.69 -8.19
C GLY A 38 -7.23 -0.45 -7.26
N SER A 39 -6.40 -1.47 -7.03
CA SER A 39 -5.22 -1.33 -6.16
C SER A 39 -4.04 -0.74 -6.93
N THR A 40 -3.36 0.23 -6.31
CA THR A 40 -2.17 0.86 -6.89
C THR A 40 -0.96 -0.05 -6.71
N PRO A 41 0.18 0.25 -7.38
CA PRO A 41 1.41 -0.49 -7.13
C PRO A 41 1.79 -0.51 -5.65
N LEU A 42 1.54 0.59 -4.94
CA LEU A 42 1.83 0.66 -3.51
C LEU A 42 0.98 -0.33 -2.70
N HIS A 43 -0.33 -0.40 -2.97
CA HIS A 43 -1.19 -1.41 -2.34
C HIS A 43 -0.63 -2.82 -2.56
N CYS A 44 -0.27 -3.12 -3.80
CA CYS A 44 0.23 -4.45 -4.17
C CYS A 44 1.53 -4.80 -3.44
N ALA A 45 2.45 -3.85 -3.37
CA ALA A 45 3.73 -4.06 -2.69
C ALA A 45 3.55 -4.28 -1.19
N VAL A 46 2.66 -3.50 -0.57
CA VAL A 46 2.36 -3.65 0.86
C VAL A 46 1.74 -5.02 1.12
N TRP A 47 0.75 -5.40 0.32
CA TRP A 47 0.05 -6.66 0.47
C TRP A 47 1.00 -7.86 0.37
N LYS A 48 1.98 -7.76 -0.54
CA LYS A 48 2.98 -8.82 -0.74
C LYS A 48 4.17 -8.73 0.22
N GLY A 49 4.27 -7.65 0.99
CA GLY A 49 5.35 -7.48 1.96
C GLY A 49 6.70 -7.08 1.36
N HIS A 50 6.72 -6.46 0.20
CA HIS A 50 7.96 -6.04 -0.47
C HIS A 50 8.41 -4.66 0.03
N GLU A 51 9.10 -4.65 1.16
CA GLU A 51 9.54 -3.42 1.84
C GLU A 51 10.35 -2.50 0.93
N LYS A 52 11.27 -3.05 0.14
CA LYS A 52 12.10 -2.24 -0.76
C LYS A 52 11.29 -1.55 -1.84
N VAL A 53 10.28 -2.24 -2.38
CA VAL A 53 9.38 -1.67 -3.37
C VAL A 53 8.55 -0.56 -2.73
N VAL A 54 8.01 -0.79 -1.54
CA VAL A 54 7.24 0.23 -0.81
C VAL A 54 8.08 1.48 -0.60
N GLU A 55 9.31 1.30 -0.12
CA GLU A 55 10.25 2.39 0.11
C GLU A 55 10.50 3.19 -1.17
N PHE A 56 10.77 2.49 -2.26
CA PHE A 56 11.02 3.14 -3.55
C PHE A 56 9.80 3.90 -4.04
N LEU A 57 8.61 3.30 -3.98
CA LEU A 57 7.37 3.94 -4.44
C LEU A 57 7.05 5.18 -3.61
N VAL A 58 7.19 5.11 -2.31
CA VAL A 58 6.93 6.26 -1.43
C VAL A 58 7.89 7.40 -1.76
N LYS A 59 9.18 7.11 -1.94
CA LYS A 59 10.17 8.12 -2.33
C LYS A 59 9.89 8.71 -3.71
N SER A 60 9.25 7.95 -4.56
CA SER A 60 8.91 8.39 -5.92
C SER A 60 7.61 9.18 -5.98
N GLY A 61 6.95 9.40 -4.85
CA GLY A 61 5.76 10.23 -4.77
C GLY A 61 4.44 9.50 -4.78
N ALA A 62 4.44 8.18 -4.52
CA ALA A 62 3.19 7.42 -4.43
C ALA A 62 2.30 8.01 -3.32
N ASP A 63 0.99 8.04 -3.58
CA ASP A 63 0.02 8.50 -2.59
C ASP A 63 -0.14 7.43 -1.51
N VAL A 64 0.40 7.69 -0.31
CA VAL A 64 0.32 6.74 0.80
C VAL A 64 -1.09 6.57 1.34
N ASN A 65 -2.00 7.46 0.96
CA ASN A 65 -3.41 7.41 1.35
C ASN A 65 -4.33 7.04 0.18
N ALA A 66 -3.78 6.50 -0.89
CA ALA A 66 -4.59 6.07 -2.04
C ALA A 66 -5.61 5.03 -1.60
N VAL A 67 -6.81 5.15 -2.12
CA VAL A 67 -7.92 4.26 -1.79
C VAL A 67 -8.14 3.35 -2.99
N ASN A 68 -8.15 2.04 -2.77
CA ASN A 68 -8.46 1.15 -3.88
C ASN A 68 -9.95 1.24 -4.22
N GLN A 69 -10.25 1.00 -5.50
CA GLN A 69 -11.57 1.24 -6.05
C GLN A 69 -12.18 -0.07 -6.56
N ASN A 70 -13.28 0.04 -7.28
CA ASN A 70 -13.93 -1.10 -7.97
C ASN A 70 -14.40 -2.23 -7.06
N GLY A 71 -14.96 -1.89 -5.90
CA GLY A 71 -15.66 -2.85 -5.06
C GLY A 71 -14.83 -3.54 -4.01
N HIS A 72 -13.55 -3.24 -3.91
CA HIS A 72 -12.71 -3.75 -2.82
C HIS A 72 -12.62 -2.74 -1.70
N TRP A 73 -13.57 -2.69 -0.89
CA TRP A 73 -13.68 -2.07 0.44
C TRP A 73 -13.10 -0.67 0.64
N GLY A 74 -12.53 -0.01 -0.39
CA GLY A 74 -11.97 1.34 -0.27
C GLY A 74 -10.82 1.43 0.73
N THR A 75 -9.92 0.46 0.72
CA THR A 75 -8.82 0.40 1.67
C THR A 75 -7.60 1.21 1.20
N THR A 76 -6.85 1.72 2.18
CA THR A 76 -5.56 2.38 1.94
C THR A 76 -4.43 1.36 2.08
N PRO A 77 -3.20 1.72 1.68
CA PRO A 77 -2.05 0.85 1.95
C PRO A 77 -1.88 0.51 3.43
N LEU A 78 -2.21 1.42 4.34
CA LEU A 78 -2.12 1.14 5.78
C LEU A 78 -3.12 0.07 6.22
N HIS A 79 -4.33 0.06 5.66
CA HIS A 79 -5.27 -1.05 5.89
C HIS A 79 -4.65 -2.38 5.45
N ALA A 80 -4.00 -2.39 4.29
CA ALA A 80 -3.35 -3.60 3.78
C ALA A 80 -2.22 -4.06 4.71
N ALA A 81 -1.41 -3.12 5.21
CA ALA A 81 -0.34 -3.43 6.15
C ALA A 81 -0.89 -4.01 7.45
N ALA A 82 -2.02 -3.47 7.93
CA ALA A 82 -2.68 -3.97 9.12
C ALA A 82 -3.21 -5.39 8.92
N HIS A 83 -3.86 -5.62 7.79
CA HIS A 83 -4.39 -6.93 7.45
C HIS A 83 -3.27 -7.99 7.37
N ALA A 84 -2.16 -7.64 6.73
CA ALA A 84 -1.06 -8.56 6.50
C ALA A 84 -0.01 -8.57 7.64
N ASN A 85 -0.24 -7.82 8.71
CA ASN A 85 0.65 -7.66 9.84
C ASN A 85 2.09 -7.25 9.44
N GLN A 86 2.20 -6.28 8.54
CA GLN A 86 3.47 -5.78 8.02
C GLN A 86 3.91 -4.57 8.84
N ALA A 87 4.49 -4.81 10.02
CA ALA A 87 4.80 -3.74 10.98
C ALA A 87 5.80 -2.71 10.45
N LYS A 88 6.88 -3.17 9.81
CA LYS A 88 7.89 -2.25 9.27
C LYS A 88 7.33 -1.39 8.15
N ILE A 89 6.51 -2.00 7.29
CA ILE A 89 5.86 -1.28 6.20
C ILE A 89 4.85 -0.28 6.76
N ALA A 90 4.07 -0.69 7.77
CA ALA A 90 3.13 0.20 8.43
C ALA A 90 3.85 1.42 9.01
N GLN A 91 4.99 1.21 9.68
CA GLN A 91 5.77 2.31 10.24
C GLN A 91 6.27 3.25 9.13
N LEU A 92 6.73 2.69 8.03
CA LEU A 92 7.21 3.48 6.89
C LEU A 92 6.08 4.33 6.31
N LEU A 93 4.89 3.75 6.15
CA LEU A 93 3.72 4.48 5.67
C LEU A 93 3.33 5.61 6.62
N LEU A 94 3.31 5.33 7.92
CA LEU A 94 2.97 6.32 8.94
C LEU A 94 3.98 7.46 8.97
N ASN A 95 5.28 7.15 8.82
CA ASN A 95 6.33 8.15 8.77
C ASN A 95 6.21 9.06 7.54
N ASN A 96 5.47 8.63 6.53
CA ASN A 96 5.31 9.38 5.28
C ASN A 96 3.89 9.91 5.09
N GLY A 97 3.13 10.06 6.17
CA GLY A 97 1.85 10.75 6.16
C GLY A 97 0.62 9.87 5.98
N ALA A 98 0.75 8.55 6.15
CA ALA A 98 -0.44 7.69 6.12
C ALA A 98 -1.40 8.07 7.24
N ASP A 99 -2.69 8.14 6.91
CA ASP A 99 -3.73 8.48 7.88
C ASP A 99 -4.11 7.24 8.68
N SER A 100 -3.72 7.22 9.95
CA SER A 100 -3.99 6.09 10.84
C SER A 100 -5.48 5.90 11.13
N LYS A 101 -6.29 6.90 10.82
CA LYS A 101 -7.74 6.89 11.09
C LYS A 101 -8.56 6.83 9.80
N ALA A 102 -7.93 6.54 8.67
CA ALA A 102 -8.63 6.40 7.39
C ALA A 102 -9.67 5.28 7.49
N LYS A 103 -10.83 5.51 6.90
CA LYS A 103 -11.93 4.54 6.93
C LYS A 103 -12.14 3.92 5.57
N ASP A 104 -12.35 2.61 5.54
CA ASP A 104 -12.76 1.93 4.33
C ASP A 104 -14.26 2.17 4.06
N LEU A 105 -14.82 1.54 3.03
CA LEU A 105 -16.22 1.74 2.65
C LEU A 105 -17.21 1.33 3.74
N GLU A 106 -16.80 0.48 4.67
CA GLU A 106 -17.64 0.05 5.79
C GLU A 106 -17.35 0.82 7.07
N GLY A 107 -16.53 1.89 6.97
CA GLY A 107 -16.19 2.72 8.10
C GLY A 107 -15.11 2.14 9.02
N ARG A 108 -14.37 1.15 8.56
CA ARG A 108 -13.36 0.47 9.35
C ARG A 108 -12.00 1.13 9.20
N THR A 109 -11.31 1.33 10.32
CA THR A 109 -9.96 1.88 10.34
C THR A 109 -8.92 0.76 10.22
N PRO A 110 -7.64 1.10 9.96
CA PRO A 110 -6.59 0.08 10.00
C PRO A 110 -6.55 -0.70 11.31
N MET A 111 -6.83 -0.04 12.44
CA MET A 111 -6.88 -0.72 13.76
C MET A 111 -7.91 -1.86 13.77
N PHE A 112 -9.07 -1.64 13.16
CA PHE A 112 -10.09 -2.70 13.06
C PHE A 112 -9.53 -3.93 12.35
N HIS A 113 -8.79 -3.70 11.25
CA HIS A 113 -8.20 -4.79 10.48
C HIS A 113 -7.17 -5.59 11.30
N THR A 114 -6.44 -4.93 12.20
CA THR A 114 -5.49 -5.65 13.07
C THR A 114 -6.21 -6.60 14.00
N THR A 115 -7.32 -6.16 14.55
CA THR A 115 -8.12 -6.97 15.48
C THR A 115 -8.67 -8.20 14.79
N PHE A 116 -9.23 -8.00 13.61
CA PHE A 116 -9.84 -9.10 12.85
C PHE A 116 -8.84 -10.17 12.44
N HIS A 117 -7.62 -9.76 12.09
CA HIS A 117 -6.59 -10.67 11.60
C HIS A 117 -5.50 -10.98 12.63
N LYS A 118 -5.71 -10.58 13.88
CA LYS A 118 -4.74 -10.80 14.97
C LYS A 118 -3.36 -10.21 14.66
N ALA A 119 -3.33 -9.07 13.97
CA ALA A 119 -2.08 -8.41 13.56
C ALA A 119 -1.52 -7.60 14.73
N LYS A 120 -0.94 -8.27 15.71
CA LYS A 120 -0.52 -7.68 16.99
C LYS A 120 0.56 -6.62 16.84
N ALA A 121 1.51 -6.83 15.95
CA ALA A 121 2.62 -5.88 15.79
C ALA A 121 2.14 -4.54 15.23
N VAL A 122 1.25 -4.58 14.22
CA VAL A 122 0.68 -3.35 13.66
C VAL A 122 -0.28 -2.71 14.67
N ALA A 123 -1.07 -3.51 15.39
CA ALA A 123 -1.97 -2.99 16.41
C ALA A 123 -1.19 -2.17 17.45
N LYS A 124 -0.05 -2.67 17.89
CA LYS A 124 0.79 -1.98 18.87
C LYS A 124 1.28 -0.62 18.33
N LEU A 125 1.69 -0.59 17.06
CA LEU A 125 2.08 0.68 16.43
C LEU A 125 0.94 1.68 16.41
N LEU A 126 -0.24 1.24 16.04
CA LEU A 126 -1.40 2.13 15.93
C LEU A 126 -1.88 2.62 17.30
N GLU A 127 -1.80 1.78 18.33
CA GLU A 127 -2.14 2.16 19.69
C GLU A 127 -1.30 3.31 20.20
N GLN A 128 -0.03 3.37 19.82
CA GLN A 128 0.87 4.44 20.23
C GLN A 128 0.49 5.80 19.64
N LEU A 129 -0.33 5.82 18.60
CA LEU A 129 -0.80 7.04 17.95
C LEU A 129 -2.13 7.53 18.50
N GLU A 130 -2.80 6.75 19.31
CA GLU A 130 -4.06 7.16 19.94
C GLU A 130 -3.78 7.94 21.21
N ASP A 131 -4.47 9.06 21.35
CA ASP A 131 -4.40 9.89 22.54
C ASP A 131 -5.46 9.52 23.54
#